data_ae1b6166f2bd1743bbb3ac333968bf40
#
_entry.id   ae1b6166f2bd1743bbb3ac333968bf40
#
_cell.length_a   1.000
_cell.length_b   1.000
_cell.length_c   1.000
_cell.angle_alpha   90.00
_cell.angle_beta   90.00
_cell.angle_gamma   90.00
#
_symmetry.space_group_name_H-M   'P 1'
#
loop_
_entity.id
_entity.type
_entity.pdbx_description
1 polymer ?
#
loop_
_entity_poly.entity_id
_entity_poly.type
_entity_poly.pdbx_seq_one_letter_code
_entity_poly.pdbx_strand_id
1 'polypeptide(L)'
;MKNSNLFLISAPSGTGKSSLINSVLDRAHKSKFPLELSISYTTRKPRVGETDSNHYFFISPEEFERKKESNFFIEHAEVHGNWYGTSIEFVQSKLDNGISLILEIDVQGYRQIKSLALAYESIFILPPSIGALEERIKNRGDNDLASINLRLENAKKELICASEYSNMIINDSFEDASDTLYQIITQEKAIIEPNDKELEQFLAKLLSS
;
A
#
# COMPACT_ATOMS: atom_id res chain seq x y z
N MET A 1 7.33 13.45 23.38
CA MET A 1 6.68 13.68 22.08
C MET A 1 6.20 12.32 21.61
N LYS A 2 4.98 12.15 21.17
CA LYS A 2 4.55 10.88 20.53
C LYS A 2 5.30 10.79 19.20
N ASN A 3 6.10 9.74 19.03
CA ASN A 3 6.75 9.50 17.74
C ASN A 3 5.65 9.14 16.74
N SER A 4 5.43 10.02 15.75
CA SER A 4 4.62 9.70 14.57
C SER A 4 5.49 8.97 13.57
N ASN A 5 4.94 7.94 12.91
CA ASN A 5 5.67 7.11 11.96
C ASN A 5 4.96 7.11 10.60
N LEU A 6 5.78 6.99 9.56
CA LEU A 6 5.31 6.82 8.19
C LEU A 6 5.37 5.33 7.82
N PHE A 7 4.24 4.77 7.39
CA PHE A 7 4.12 3.38 6.96
C PHE A 7 3.83 3.30 5.47
N LEU A 8 4.70 2.64 4.72
CA LEU A 8 4.53 2.42 3.29
C LEU A 8 4.01 1.01 3.08
N ILE A 9 2.78 0.87 2.57
CA ILE A 9 2.16 -0.45 2.39
C ILE A 9 1.91 -0.71 0.92
N SER A 10 2.51 -1.78 0.41
CA SER A 10 2.32 -2.24 -0.96
C SER A 10 1.86 -3.70 -1.01
N ALA A 11 1.19 -4.04 -2.08
CA ALA A 11 0.75 -5.40 -2.35
C ALA A 11 0.28 -5.53 -3.80
N PRO A 12 0.37 -6.71 -4.39
CA PRO A 12 -0.26 -6.99 -5.66
C PRO A 12 -1.79 -6.82 -5.62
N SER A 13 -2.36 -6.47 -6.77
CA SER A 13 -3.82 -6.40 -6.92
C SER A 13 -4.47 -7.74 -6.53
N GLY A 14 -5.53 -7.69 -5.72
CA GLY A 14 -6.22 -8.91 -5.26
C GLY A 14 -5.73 -9.49 -3.93
N THR A 15 -4.65 -8.99 -3.35
CA THR A 15 -4.08 -9.51 -2.09
C THR A 15 -4.92 -9.16 -0.85
N GLY A 16 -5.82 -8.16 -0.93
CA GLY A 16 -6.64 -7.72 0.22
C GLY A 16 -6.06 -6.55 1.00
N LYS A 17 -5.07 -5.83 0.43
CA LYS A 17 -4.38 -4.68 1.06
C LYS A 17 -5.35 -3.67 1.68
N SER A 18 -6.27 -3.10 0.89
CA SER A 18 -7.18 -2.06 1.37
C SER A 18 -8.11 -2.55 2.48
N SER A 19 -8.53 -3.82 2.45
CA SER A 19 -9.35 -4.41 3.52
C SER A 19 -8.58 -4.53 4.83
N LEU A 20 -7.30 -4.94 4.77
CA LEU A 20 -6.41 -5.00 5.93
C LEU A 20 -6.15 -3.62 6.50
N ILE A 21 -5.84 -2.63 5.64
CA ILE A 21 -5.63 -1.24 6.06
C ILE A 21 -6.87 -0.71 6.78
N ASN A 22 -8.07 -0.89 6.22
CA ASN A 22 -9.31 -0.43 6.85
C ASN A 22 -9.55 -1.11 8.21
N SER A 23 -9.31 -2.41 8.33
CA SER A 23 -9.42 -3.13 9.62
C SER A 23 -8.48 -2.54 10.68
N VAL A 24 -7.26 -2.20 10.30
CA VAL A 24 -6.27 -1.60 11.21
C VAL A 24 -6.65 -0.17 11.57
N LEU A 25 -7.14 0.64 10.64
CA LEU A 25 -7.63 2.00 10.91
C LEU A 25 -8.80 2.00 11.89
N ASP A 26 -9.79 1.10 11.71
CA ASP A 26 -10.92 0.94 12.63
C ASP A 26 -10.45 0.56 14.04
N ARG A 27 -9.45 -0.30 14.13
CA ARG A 27 -8.87 -0.74 15.38
C ARG A 27 -8.07 0.37 16.07
N ALA A 28 -7.27 1.12 15.31
CA ALA A 28 -6.53 2.29 15.78
C ALA A 28 -7.49 3.36 16.32
N HIS A 29 -8.60 3.61 15.62
CA HIS A 29 -9.64 4.53 16.06
C HIS A 29 -10.25 4.11 17.42
N LYS A 30 -10.59 2.82 17.57
CA LYS A 30 -11.13 2.27 18.83
C LYS A 30 -10.15 2.37 19.99
N SER A 31 -8.86 2.15 19.75
CA SER A 31 -7.79 2.26 20.75
C SER A 31 -7.27 3.70 20.95
N LYS A 32 -7.79 4.67 20.20
CA LYS A 32 -7.34 6.07 20.18
C LYS A 32 -5.84 6.22 19.80
N PHE A 33 -5.32 5.29 19.02
CA PHE A 33 -4.00 5.41 18.43
C PHE A 33 -4.06 6.39 17.24
N PRO A 34 -3.20 7.44 17.17
CA PRO A 34 -3.29 8.47 16.15
C PRO A 34 -2.72 7.94 14.82
N LEU A 35 -3.57 7.31 14.03
CA LEU A 35 -3.26 6.72 12.73
C LEU A 35 -4.27 7.17 11.69
N GLU A 36 -3.79 7.60 10.53
CA GLU A 36 -4.63 7.95 9.38
C GLU A 36 -4.11 7.31 8.10
N LEU A 37 -5.00 7.15 7.11
CA LEU A 37 -4.64 6.82 5.73
C LEU A 37 -4.37 8.11 4.96
N SER A 38 -3.30 8.15 4.19
CA SER A 38 -3.03 9.26 3.29
C SER A 38 -4.07 9.33 2.18
N ILE A 39 -4.53 10.54 1.89
CA ILE A 39 -5.42 10.82 0.76
C ILE A 39 -4.55 11.26 -0.41
N SER A 40 -4.46 10.41 -1.44
CA SER A 40 -3.68 10.70 -2.65
C SER A 40 -4.47 11.54 -3.65
N TYR A 41 -3.76 12.26 -4.49
CA TYR A 41 -4.28 12.90 -5.70
C TYR A 41 -4.38 11.86 -6.83
N THR A 42 -5.41 11.99 -7.67
CA THR A 42 -5.55 11.12 -8.86
C THR A 42 -6.22 11.82 -10.02
N THR A 43 -5.82 11.42 -11.23
CA THR A 43 -6.49 11.84 -12.48
C THR A 43 -7.64 10.92 -12.87
N ARG A 44 -7.84 9.82 -12.13
CA ARG A 44 -8.96 8.91 -12.32
C ARG A 44 -10.29 9.58 -11.94
N LYS A 45 -11.32 9.34 -12.72
CA LYS A 45 -12.67 9.77 -12.34
C LYS A 45 -13.16 9.04 -11.08
N PRO A 46 -13.93 9.71 -10.21
CA PRO A 46 -14.56 9.07 -9.05
C PRO A 46 -15.42 7.87 -9.46
N ARG A 47 -15.37 6.80 -8.68
CA ARG A 47 -16.31 5.68 -8.79
C ARG A 47 -17.59 5.98 -8.01
N VAL A 48 -18.64 5.17 -8.24
CA VAL A 48 -19.86 5.26 -7.46
C VAL A 48 -19.56 5.10 -5.97
N GLY A 49 -19.96 6.08 -5.16
CA GLY A 49 -19.73 6.11 -3.72
C GLY A 49 -18.43 6.77 -3.29
N GLU A 50 -17.51 7.10 -4.21
CA GLU A 50 -16.31 7.89 -3.87
C GLU A 50 -16.63 9.39 -3.86
N THR A 51 -16.07 10.09 -2.88
CA THR A 51 -16.19 11.54 -2.72
C THR A 51 -14.84 12.19 -2.67
N ASP A 52 -14.75 13.39 -3.24
CA ASP A 52 -13.54 14.20 -3.22
C ASP A 52 -13.09 14.49 -1.79
N SER A 53 -11.78 14.59 -1.59
CA SER A 53 -11.14 14.90 -0.30
C SER A 53 -11.33 13.85 0.81
N ASN A 54 -12.12 12.78 0.57
CA ASN A 54 -12.26 11.66 1.49
C ASN A 54 -11.56 10.38 0.99
N HIS A 55 -11.72 10.08 -0.31
CA HIS A 55 -11.10 8.89 -0.91
C HIS A 55 -9.86 9.26 -1.70
N TYR A 56 -9.96 10.32 -2.50
CA TYR A 56 -8.90 10.91 -3.29
C TYR A 56 -9.16 12.41 -3.47
N PHE A 57 -8.12 13.17 -3.80
CA PHE A 57 -8.25 14.47 -4.43
C PHE A 57 -8.32 14.24 -5.95
N PHE A 58 -9.52 14.33 -6.52
CA PHE A 58 -9.74 14.10 -7.95
C PHE A 58 -9.43 15.38 -8.74
N ILE A 59 -8.35 15.34 -9.54
CA ILE A 59 -7.87 16.49 -10.31
C ILE A 59 -7.73 16.15 -11.80
N SER A 60 -7.63 17.18 -12.66
CA SER A 60 -7.40 16.95 -14.07
C SER A 60 -5.96 16.48 -14.35
N PRO A 61 -5.71 15.82 -15.51
CA PRO A 61 -4.34 15.47 -15.92
C PRO A 61 -3.41 16.70 -15.99
N GLU A 62 -3.92 17.84 -16.49
CA GLU A 62 -3.14 19.07 -16.61
C GLU A 62 -2.78 19.66 -15.24
N GLU A 63 -3.69 19.54 -14.26
CA GLU A 63 -3.41 19.97 -12.89
C GLU A 63 -2.40 19.06 -12.22
N PHE A 64 -2.51 17.73 -12.44
CA PHE A 64 -1.55 16.77 -11.94
C PHE A 64 -0.14 17.04 -12.46
N GLU A 65 0.01 17.27 -13.77
CA GLU A 65 1.31 17.56 -14.38
C GLU A 65 1.92 18.84 -13.80
N ARG A 66 1.16 19.93 -13.65
CA ARG A 66 1.65 21.16 -12.99
C ARG A 66 2.14 20.92 -11.57
N LYS A 67 1.43 20.10 -10.80
CA LYS A 67 1.82 19.73 -9.43
C LYS A 67 3.11 18.90 -9.42
N LYS A 68 3.25 17.98 -10.37
CA LYS A 68 4.44 17.14 -10.54
C LYS A 68 5.66 18.00 -10.91
N GLU A 69 5.53 18.93 -11.85
CA GLU A 69 6.59 19.87 -12.23
C GLU A 69 7.03 20.77 -11.08
N SER A 70 6.13 21.10 -10.14
CA SER A 70 6.43 21.91 -8.95
C SER A 70 7.00 21.08 -7.78
N ASN A 71 7.32 19.80 -7.97
CA ASN A 71 7.76 18.87 -6.92
C ASN A 71 6.78 18.79 -5.73
N PHE A 72 5.48 18.88 -6.01
CA PHE A 72 4.43 18.84 -5.00
C PHE A 72 4.29 17.44 -4.34
N PHE A 73 4.62 16.39 -5.08
CA PHE A 73 4.42 15.01 -4.65
C PHE A 73 5.69 14.42 -4.04
N ILE A 74 5.54 13.69 -2.94
CA ILE A 74 6.60 12.86 -2.33
C ILE A 74 6.87 11.61 -3.16
N GLU A 75 5.83 11.09 -3.80
CA GLU A 75 5.83 10.01 -4.79
C GLU A 75 4.69 10.23 -5.78
N HIS A 76 4.85 9.71 -6.98
CA HIS A 76 3.78 9.64 -7.97
C HIS A 76 4.02 8.46 -8.90
N ALA A 77 2.94 7.84 -9.37
CA ALA A 77 3.00 6.73 -10.31
C ALA A 77 1.81 6.74 -11.27
N GLU A 78 2.03 6.20 -12.46
CA GLU A 78 0.95 5.91 -13.40
C GLU A 78 0.51 4.45 -13.23
N VAL A 79 -0.75 4.26 -12.88
CA VAL A 79 -1.34 2.93 -12.67
C VAL A 79 -2.60 2.82 -13.51
N HIS A 80 -2.60 1.85 -14.43
CA HIS A 80 -3.72 1.62 -15.35
C HIS A 80 -4.18 2.87 -16.11
N GLY A 81 -3.23 3.68 -16.61
CA GLY A 81 -3.50 4.88 -17.40
C GLY A 81 -4.02 6.07 -16.60
N ASN A 82 -3.89 6.05 -15.27
CA ASN A 82 -4.22 7.17 -14.40
C ASN A 82 -3.03 7.48 -13.48
N TRP A 83 -2.83 8.76 -13.23
CA TRP A 83 -1.82 9.22 -12.29
C TRP A 83 -2.34 9.19 -10.87
N TYR A 84 -1.43 8.85 -9.95
CA TYR A 84 -1.63 8.92 -8.50
C TYR A 84 -0.41 9.58 -7.87
N GLY A 85 -0.59 10.32 -6.79
CA GLY A 85 0.53 10.94 -6.10
C GLY A 85 0.14 11.48 -4.72
N THR A 86 1.09 11.49 -3.81
CA THR A 86 0.90 11.90 -2.41
C THR A 86 1.60 13.23 -2.14
N SER A 87 0.90 14.20 -1.55
CA SER A 87 1.45 15.51 -1.24
C SER A 87 2.52 15.46 -0.15
N ILE A 88 3.68 16.08 -0.39
CA ILE A 88 4.74 16.26 0.63
C ILE A 88 4.21 17.01 1.85
N GLU A 89 3.54 18.14 1.61
CA GLU A 89 3.02 19.01 2.66
C GLU A 89 1.99 18.28 3.54
N PHE A 90 1.11 17.48 2.91
CA PHE A 90 0.13 16.67 3.65
C PHE A 90 0.82 15.68 4.58
N VAL A 91 1.81 14.93 4.08
CA VAL A 91 2.56 13.96 4.87
C VAL A 91 3.26 14.65 6.04
N GLN A 92 4.00 15.72 5.77
CA GLN A 92 4.74 16.45 6.79
C GLN A 92 3.81 17.03 7.87
N SER A 93 2.72 17.66 7.47
CA SER A 93 1.74 18.23 8.40
C SER A 93 1.15 17.19 9.36
N LYS A 94 0.84 15.99 8.86
CA LYS A 94 0.32 14.91 9.71
C LYS A 94 1.35 14.42 10.73
N LEU A 95 2.58 14.16 10.26
CA LEU A 95 3.66 13.72 11.12
C LEU A 95 4.03 14.76 12.19
N ASP A 96 4.09 16.05 11.84
CA ASP A 96 4.37 17.14 12.76
C ASP A 96 3.29 17.28 13.85
N ASN A 97 2.05 16.93 13.53
CA ASN A 97 0.95 16.89 14.48
C ASN A 97 0.90 15.58 15.32
N GLY A 98 1.91 14.71 15.22
CA GLY A 98 1.98 13.47 15.99
C GLY A 98 1.03 12.37 15.51
N ILE A 99 0.55 12.47 14.26
CA ILE A 99 -0.32 11.49 13.62
C ILE A 99 0.53 10.58 12.74
N SER A 100 0.52 9.29 13.01
CA SER A 100 1.13 8.27 12.14
C SER A 100 0.31 8.14 10.86
N LEU A 101 1.00 7.91 9.75
CA LEU A 101 0.37 7.93 8.43
C LEU A 101 0.67 6.65 7.65
N ILE A 102 -0.37 6.04 7.09
CA ILE A 102 -0.24 4.96 6.11
C ILE A 102 -0.28 5.56 4.71
N LEU A 103 0.71 5.25 3.89
CA LEU A 103 0.67 5.45 2.45
C LEU A 103 0.37 4.11 1.76
N GLU A 104 -0.78 4.02 1.12
CA GLU A 104 -1.14 2.89 0.26
C GLU A 104 -0.60 3.17 -1.15
N ILE A 105 0.59 2.65 -1.46
CA ILE A 105 1.33 2.94 -2.69
C ILE A 105 1.70 1.66 -3.46
N ASP A 106 2.05 1.81 -4.72
CA ASP A 106 2.62 0.75 -5.53
C ASP A 106 4.15 0.68 -5.35
N VAL A 107 4.79 -0.28 -6.03
CA VAL A 107 6.25 -0.48 -5.95
C VAL A 107 7.01 0.72 -6.56
N GLN A 108 6.44 1.43 -7.55
CA GLN A 108 7.09 2.59 -8.15
C GLN A 108 7.15 3.75 -7.14
N GLY A 109 6.03 4.03 -6.46
CA GLY A 109 5.95 5.04 -5.39
C GLY A 109 6.86 4.68 -4.21
N TYR A 110 6.89 3.40 -3.81
CA TYR A 110 7.81 2.94 -2.77
C TYR A 110 9.28 3.24 -3.10
N ARG A 111 9.72 2.93 -4.31
CA ARG A 111 11.12 3.15 -4.72
C ARG A 111 11.49 4.63 -4.77
N GLN A 112 10.54 5.51 -5.10
CA GLN A 112 10.76 6.96 -5.04
C GLN A 112 11.01 7.40 -3.58
N ILE A 113 10.15 7.00 -2.64
CA ILE A 113 10.32 7.35 -1.22
C ILE A 113 11.60 6.72 -0.64
N LYS A 114 11.94 5.47 -1.01
CA LYS A 114 13.18 4.80 -0.61
C LYS A 114 14.44 5.59 -0.98
N SER A 115 14.39 6.37 -2.05
CA SER A 115 15.52 7.23 -2.45
C SER A 115 15.64 8.50 -1.62
N LEU A 116 14.64 8.83 -0.81
CA LEU A 116 14.63 10.01 0.06
C LEU A 116 15.21 9.66 1.44
N ALA A 117 15.84 10.63 2.10
CA ALA A 117 16.36 10.47 3.46
C ALA A 117 15.25 10.63 4.51
N LEU A 118 14.20 9.81 4.41
CA LEU A 118 13.06 9.80 5.32
C LEU A 118 13.07 8.53 6.19
N ALA A 119 12.62 8.67 7.43
CA ALA A 119 12.36 7.52 8.29
C ALA A 119 10.96 6.98 7.98
N TYR A 120 10.86 5.70 7.66
CA TYR A 120 9.60 4.99 7.41
C TYR A 120 9.74 3.51 7.75
N GLU A 121 8.61 2.86 7.97
CA GLU A 121 8.48 1.41 7.96
C GLU A 121 7.81 0.97 6.66
N SER A 122 8.33 -0.08 6.02
CA SER A 122 7.76 -0.59 4.78
C SER A 122 7.22 -2.00 4.96
N ILE A 123 6.02 -2.23 4.42
CA ILE A 123 5.30 -3.49 4.60
C ILE A 123 4.80 -3.96 3.24
N PHE A 124 5.12 -5.20 2.89
CA PHE A 124 4.60 -5.83 1.69
C PHE A 124 3.62 -6.95 2.06
N ILE A 125 2.39 -6.89 1.52
CA ILE A 125 1.38 -7.91 1.78
C ILE A 125 1.41 -8.95 0.66
N LEU A 126 1.65 -10.21 1.03
CA LEU A 126 1.74 -11.35 0.15
C LEU A 126 0.40 -12.13 0.10
N PRO A 127 0.01 -12.68 -1.06
CA PRO A 127 -1.07 -13.66 -1.10
C PRO A 127 -0.57 -15.01 -0.57
N PRO A 128 -1.46 -15.91 -0.11
CA PRO A 128 -1.07 -17.24 0.35
C PRO A 128 -0.61 -18.17 -0.78
N SER A 129 -1.06 -17.91 -2.02
CA SER A 129 -0.64 -18.61 -3.23
C SER A 129 -1.00 -17.81 -4.48
N ILE A 130 -0.38 -18.15 -5.61
CA ILE A 130 -0.76 -17.57 -6.92
C ILE A 130 -2.20 -17.98 -7.29
N GLY A 131 -2.61 -19.23 -6.99
CA GLY A 131 -3.99 -19.68 -7.23
C GLY A 131 -5.03 -18.88 -6.46
N ALA A 132 -4.78 -18.60 -5.17
CA ALA A 132 -5.67 -17.74 -4.38
C ALA A 132 -5.73 -16.30 -4.91
N LEU A 133 -4.61 -15.78 -5.40
CA LEU A 133 -4.55 -14.45 -6.02
C LEU A 133 -5.37 -14.41 -7.31
N GLU A 134 -5.23 -15.41 -8.17
CA GLU A 134 -5.99 -15.55 -9.41
C GLU A 134 -7.49 -15.61 -9.14
N GLU A 135 -7.92 -16.40 -8.18
CA GLU A 135 -9.32 -16.51 -7.76
C GLU A 135 -9.87 -15.15 -7.28
N ARG A 136 -9.10 -14.45 -6.42
CA ARG A 136 -9.49 -13.13 -5.89
C ARG A 136 -9.57 -12.06 -7.00
N ILE A 137 -8.70 -12.14 -8.02
CA ILE A 137 -8.75 -11.24 -9.18
C ILE A 137 -10.01 -11.51 -10.03
N LYS A 138 -10.31 -12.79 -10.31
CA LYS A 138 -11.52 -13.20 -11.06
C LYS A 138 -12.82 -12.75 -10.38
N ASN A 139 -12.89 -12.88 -9.06
CA ASN A 139 -14.09 -12.55 -8.29
C ASN A 139 -14.37 -11.03 -8.17
N ARG A 140 -13.46 -10.15 -8.58
CA ARG A 140 -13.67 -8.69 -8.58
C ARG A 140 -14.51 -8.14 -9.73
N GLY A 141 -15.02 -9.00 -10.63
CA GLY A 141 -16.00 -8.63 -11.66
C GLY A 141 -15.42 -8.25 -13.02
N ASP A 142 -14.11 -8.34 -13.22
CA ASP A 142 -13.51 -8.26 -14.54
C ASP A 142 -13.62 -9.64 -15.21
N ASN A 143 -14.58 -9.80 -16.09
CA ASN A 143 -14.84 -11.08 -16.79
C ASN A 143 -13.97 -11.26 -18.05
N ASP A 144 -13.10 -10.32 -18.39
CA ASP A 144 -12.20 -10.41 -19.53
C ASP A 144 -10.91 -11.15 -19.16
N LEU A 145 -10.70 -12.31 -19.80
CA LEU A 145 -9.52 -13.15 -19.59
C LEU A 145 -8.20 -12.40 -19.86
N ALA A 146 -8.17 -11.48 -20.84
CA ALA A 146 -6.97 -10.72 -21.15
C ALA A 146 -6.63 -9.75 -19.99
N SER A 147 -7.63 -9.11 -19.40
CA SER A 147 -7.46 -8.25 -18.23
C SER A 147 -6.98 -9.03 -17.00
N ILE A 148 -7.54 -10.23 -16.77
CA ILE A 148 -7.13 -11.11 -15.66
C ILE A 148 -5.66 -11.52 -15.82
N ASN A 149 -5.26 -11.99 -17.02
CA ASN A 149 -3.89 -12.40 -17.30
C ASN A 149 -2.89 -11.25 -17.11
N LEU A 150 -3.21 -10.07 -17.62
CA LEU A 150 -2.37 -8.88 -17.46
C LEU A 150 -2.18 -8.52 -15.97
N ARG A 151 -3.25 -8.61 -15.17
CA ARG A 151 -3.19 -8.36 -13.72
C ARG A 151 -2.35 -9.40 -13.00
N LEU A 152 -2.42 -10.67 -13.38
CA LEU A 152 -1.59 -11.73 -12.82
C LEU A 152 -0.11 -11.54 -13.16
N GLU A 153 0.19 -11.19 -14.41
CA GLU A 153 1.57 -10.88 -14.81
C GLU A 153 2.13 -9.68 -14.04
N ASN A 154 1.34 -8.62 -13.87
CA ASN A 154 1.76 -7.46 -13.09
C ASN A 154 1.95 -7.83 -11.61
N ALA A 155 1.05 -8.63 -11.05
CA ALA A 155 1.16 -9.10 -9.68
C ALA A 155 2.44 -9.94 -9.46
N LYS A 156 2.80 -10.81 -10.39
CA LYS A 156 4.08 -11.57 -10.33
C LYS A 156 5.29 -10.63 -10.37
N LYS A 157 5.26 -9.58 -11.18
CA LYS A 157 6.35 -8.58 -11.22
C LYS A 157 6.45 -7.79 -9.90
N GLU A 158 5.31 -7.46 -9.29
CA GLU A 158 5.28 -6.78 -7.99
C GLU A 158 5.81 -7.68 -6.86
N LEU A 159 5.47 -8.98 -6.87
CA LEU A 159 5.95 -9.95 -5.88
C LEU A 159 7.47 -10.06 -5.82
N ILE A 160 8.17 -9.93 -6.96
CA ILE A 160 9.65 -9.94 -7.00
C ILE A 160 10.24 -8.83 -6.13
N CYS A 161 9.51 -7.72 -5.97
CA CYS A 161 9.97 -6.57 -5.20
C CYS A 161 9.70 -6.71 -3.69
N ALA A 162 9.02 -7.77 -3.24
CA ALA A 162 8.66 -7.94 -1.84
C ALA A 162 9.88 -7.93 -0.90
N SER A 163 11.00 -8.51 -1.32
CA SER A 163 12.25 -8.53 -0.56
C SER A 163 12.93 -7.16 -0.37
N GLU A 164 12.42 -6.10 -1.04
CA GLU A 164 12.91 -4.74 -0.86
C GLU A 164 12.33 -4.07 0.40
N TYR A 165 11.25 -4.64 0.97
CA TYR A 165 10.50 -4.11 2.11
C TYR A 165 11.04 -4.65 3.43
N SER A 166 10.94 -3.84 4.49
CA SER A 166 11.41 -4.22 5.83
C SER A 166 10.54 -5.27 6.50
N ASN A 167 9.27 -5.35 6.12
CA ASN A 167 8.33 -6.33 6.66
C ASN A 167 7.53 -6.98 5.54
N MET A 168 7.22 -8.27 5.69
CA MET A 168 6.31 -9.00 4.79
C MET A 168 5.22 -9.68 5.61
N ILE A 169 3.97 -9.64 5.13
CA ILE A 169 2.80 -10.27 5.79
C ILE A 169 2.10 -11.17 4.77
N ILE A 170 1.89 -12.44 5.11
CA ILE A 170 1.10 -13.35 4.29
C ILE A 170 -0.38 -13.18 4.68
N ASN A 171 -1.23 -12.77 3.73
CA ASN A 171 -2.67 -12.66 3.94
C ASN A 171 -3.38 -13.96 3.56
N ASP A 172 -3.14 -15.00 4.35
CA ASP A 172 -3.85 -16.28 4.31
C ASP A 172 -5.10 -16.21 5.18
N SER A 173 -4.93 -16.03 6.48
CA SER A 173 -5.99 -15.66 7.41
C SER A 173 -6.07 -14.12 7.50
N PHE A 174 -7.24 -13.57 7.21
CA PHE A 174 -7.46 -12.12 7.29
C PHE A 174 -7.25 -11.58 8.71
N GLU A 175 -7.70 -12.32 9.72
CA GLU A 175 -7.61 -11.94 11.12
C GLU A 175 -6.14 -11.90 11.57
N ASP A 176 -5.37 -12.96 11.29
CA ASP A 176 -3.95 -13.02 11.66
C ASP A 176 -3.11 -11.96 10.93
N ALA A 177 -3.38 -11.74 9.64
CA ALA A 177 -2.72 -10.70 8.86
C ALA A 177 -3.05 -9.29 9.38
N SER A 178 -4.31 -9.05 9.77
CA SER A 178 -4.74 -7.79 10.37
C SER A 178 -4.10 -7.57 11.74
N ASP A 179 -4.01 -8.60 12.57
CA ASP A 179 -3.34 -8.55 13.87
C ASP A 179 -1.86 -8.26 13.70
N THR A 180 -1.19 -8.95 12.79
CA THR A 180 0.23 -8.72 12.50
C THR A 180 0.48 -7.29 12.02
N LEU A 181 -0.34 -6.79 11.07
CA LEU A 181 -0.22 -5.43 10.56
C LEU A 181 -0.43 -4.40 11.67
N TYR A 182 -1.42 -4.59 12.53
CA TYR A 182 -1.67 -3.72 13.67
C TYR A 182 -0.50 -3.69 14.64
N GLN A 183 0.07 -4.85 14.98
CA GLN A 183 1.23 -4.96 15.89
C GLN A 183 2.48 -4.26 15.33
N ILE A 184 2.73 -4.35 14.01
CA ILE A 184 3.83 -3.63 13.36
C ILE A 184 3.60 -2.11 13.48
N ILE A 185 2.39 -1.64 13.18
CA ILE A 185 2.05 -0.21 13.19
C ILE A 185 2.09 0.37 14.59
N THR A 186 1.63 -0.36 15.59
CA THR A 186 1.67 0.09 17.00
C THR A 186 3.01 -0.17 17.69
N GLN A 187 3.94 -0.83 17.01
CA GLN A 187 5.24 -1.25 17.54
C GLN A 187 5.13 -2.17 18.75
N GLU A 188 4.03 -2.88 18.89
CA GLU A 188 3.83 -3.91 19.94
C GLU A 188 4.63 -5.17 19.66
N LYS A 189 5.03 -5.39 18.40
CA LYS A 189 5.88 -6.49 17.97
C LYS A 189 7.19 -5.93 17.44
N ALA A 190 8.30 -6.52 17.88
CA ALA A 190 9.58 -6.24 17.23
C ALA A 190 9.44 -6.54 15.71
N ILE A 191 9.97 -5.64 14.90
CA ILE A 191 10.07 -5.81 13.44
C ILE A 191 10.51 -7.25 13.18
N ILE A 192 9.72 -8.00 12.41
CA ILE A 192 10.13 -9.33 11.95
C ILE A 192 11.36 -9.05 11.09
N GLU A 193 12.55 -9.44 11.59
CA GLU A 193 13.78 -9.20 10.85
C GLU A 193 13.64 -9.80 9.43
N PRO A 194 14.10 -9.08 8.37
CA PRO A 194 13.99 -9.55 6.98
C PRO A 194 14.68 -10.90 6.71
N ASN A 195 15.31 -11.49 7.71
CA ASN A 195 16.04 -12.77 7.71
C ASN A 195 15.17 -13.96 8.15
N ASP A 196 13.85 -13.86 8.09
CA ASP A 196 13.03 -15.05 8.28
C ASP A 196 13.17 -15.94 7.02
N LYS A 197 14.05 -16.94 7.13
CA LYS A 197 14.31 -17.91 6.06
C LYS A 197 13.03 -18.61 5.59
N GLU A 198 12.04 -18.73 6.46
CA GLU A 198 10.74 -19.31 6.10
C GLU A 198 9.98 -18.40 5.14
N LEU A 199 10.02 -17.09 5.38
CA LEU A 199 9.36 -16.11 4.54
C LEU A 199 10.06 -15.95 3.18
N GLU A 200 11.40 -15.98 3.15
CA GLU A 200 12.16 -16.02 1.91
C GLU A 200 11.89 -17.29 1.10
N GLN A 201 11.82 -18.46 1.75
CA GLN A 201 11.48 -19.72 1.11
C GLN A 201 10.04 -19.71 0.59
N PHE A 202 9.11 -19.13 1.36
CA PHE A 202 7.73 -18.94 0.93
C PHE A 202 7.65 -18.07 -0.33
N LEU A 203 8.35 -16.93 -0.35
CA LEU A 203 8.39 -16.03 -1.50
C LEU A 203 9.00 -16.73 -2.73
N ALA A 204 10.09 -17.46 -2.55
CA ALA A 204 10.72 -18.23 -3.64
C ALA A 204 9.76 -19.29 -4.22
N LYS A 205 9.01 -19.99 -3.37
CA LYS A 205 7.99 -20.94 -3.78
C LYS A 205 6.84 -20.25 -4.53
N LEU A 206 6.39 -19.11 -4.03
CA LEU A 206 5.32 -18.32 -4.64
C LEU A 206 5.71 -17.84 -6.05
N LEU A 207 6.98 -17.45 -6.25
CA LEU A 207 7.48 -16.99 -7.55
C LEU A 207 7.74 -18.12 -8.54
N SER A 208 7.91 -19.36 -8.07
CA SER A 208 8.13 -20.54 -8.93
C SER A 208 6.83 -21.21 -9.39
N SER A 209 5.68 -20.75 -8.91
CA SER A 209 4.33 -21.25 -9.22
C SER A 209 3.69 -20.43 -10.35
#